data_ac5a69f32243bacfd5b468c239395b6a
#
_entry.id   ac5a69f32243bacfd5b468c239395b6a
#
_cell.length_a   1.000
_cell.length_b   1.000
_cell.length_c   1.000
_cell.angle_alpha   90.00
_cell.angle_beta   90.00
_cell.angle_gamma   90.00
#
_symmetry.space_group_name_H-M   'P 1'
#
loop_
_entity.id
_entity.type
_entity.pdbx_description
1 polymer ?
#
loop_
_entity_poly.entity_id
_entity_poly.type
_entity_poly.pdbx_seq_one_letter_code
_entity_poly.pdbx_strand_id
1 'polypeptide(L)'
;MKRLIALAMSAVMMLSLTACAGGSEASSSAPEGSSAVAEERAAVRVGGLKGPTAMGMVKLMEEDAAGTTANDYEFTLAGSADEINPLLIKGELDIAAVPTNVASVLYNKTEGQVEILALNTLGVLYVVENGNTIQSVEDLRGKTIYSTGKGATPEYALNYILGENGLAAGTDVTVEYKSEHSELASLLAAGQADLAVLPQPFVTSVLAKNPDVRIALNLTEEWDKVTEDGSKLTMGALVVRKDYAESNPEAVRNFLKEYQISTQYVTDEANLDDAAALIEQYGIISAAVAKQALPYCNIVCITGEEMRTAAEGFLSILAKANPQSVGGTLPAENFYYIGE
;
A
#
# COMPACT_ATOMS: atom_id res chain seq x y z
N MET A 1 -34.77 36.15 28.12
CA MET A 1 -34.87 36.35 29.58
C MET A 1 -33.58 35.81 30.18
N LYS A 2 -32.58 36.68 30.39
CA LYS A 2 -32.14 37.28 31.63
C LYS A 2 -31.90 36.20 32.72
N ARG A 3 -30.64 35.95 33.14
CA ARG A 3 -29.77 36.58 34.17
C ARG A 3 -28.53 35.66 34.29
N LEU A 4 -27.26 36.06 34.15
CA LEU A 4 -26.37 36.89 34.99
C LEU A 4 -26.30 36.50 36.47
N ILE A 5 -25.06 36.32 36.96
CA ILE A 5 -24.43 36.68 38.25
C ILE A 5 -23.27 35.71 38.46
N ALA A 6 -22.02 36.00 38.46
CA ALA A 6 -21.08 36.96 39.04
C ALA A 6 -20.18 36.33 40.15
N LEU A 7 -18.88 36.48 39.93
CA LEU A 7 -17.73 36.73 40.81
C LEU A 7 -17.72 36.30 42.28
N ALA A 8 -16.61 35.69 42.73
CA ALA A 8 -15.90 36.11 43.92
C ALA A 8 -14.42 35.68 43.90
N MET A 9 -13.54 36.65 43.95
CA MET A 9 -12.12 36.65 44.36
C MET A 9 -11.97 36.29 45.83
N SER A 10 -10.88 35.64 46.23
CA SER A 10 -10.22 35.90 47.50
C SER A 10 -8.75 35.50 47.45
N ALA A 11 -7.90 36.51 47.50
CA ALA A 11 -6.48 36.43 47.79
C ALA A 11 -6.26 36.36 49.29
N VAL A 12 -5.33 35.54 49.75
CA VAL A 12 -4.71 35.70 51.09
C VAL A 12 -3.21 35.47 50.96
N MET A 13 -2.47 36.58 51.06
CA MET A 13 -1.05 36.65 51.44
C MET A 13 -0.90 36.39 52.91
N MET A 14 0.09 35.64 53.35
CA MET A 14 0.81 35.89 54.60
C MET A 14 2.26 35.50 54.52
N LEU A 15 3.10 36.52 54.66
CA LEU A 15 4.51 36.48 55.02
C LEU A 15 4.71 35.96 56.44
N SER A 16 5.78 35.23 56.68
CA SER A 16 6.53 35.29 57.94
C SER A 16 8.00 34.92 57.72
N LEU A 17 8.83 35.91 58.00
CA LEU A 17 10.29 35.85 58.17
C LEU A 17 10.68 35.29 59.55
N THR A 18 11.93 34.87 59.62
CA THR A 18 12.95 34.84 60.71
C THR A 18 13.30 33.43 61.17
N ALA A 19 14.54 33.06 61.47
CA ALA A 19 15.88 33.63 61.50
C ALA A 19 16.89 32.50 61.76
N CYS A 20 18.14 32.74 61.36
CA CYS A 20 19.44 32.16 61.65
C CYS A 20 19.59 31.13 62.80
N ALA A 21 20.39 30.06 62.58
CA ALA A 21 21.75 29.87 63.08
C ALA A 21 22.28 28.46 62.91
N GLY A 22 23.53 28.35 62.40
CA GLY A 22 24.51 27.39 62.89
C GLY A 22 24.67 26.02 62.28
N GLY A 23 25.56 25.87 61.32
CA GLY A 23 26.60 24.86 61.33
C GLY A 23 26.27 23.41 60.94
N SER A 24 26.76 22.97 59.85
CA SER A 24 27.62 21.82 59.63
C SER A 24 27.48 21.23 58.24
N GLU A 25 28.53 21.13 57.52
CA GLU A 25 28.66 20.57 56.20
C GLU A 25 28.22 19.08 56.19
N ALA A 26 27.26 18.77 55.35
CA ALA A 26 27.12 17.42 54.80
C ALA A 26 26.72 17.56 53.34
N SER A 27 27.71 17.32 52.47
CA SER A 27 27.55 17.14 51.02
C SER A 27 26.61 15.97 50.79
N SER A 28 25.37 16.27 50.39
CA SER A 28 24.49 15.30 49.80
C SER A 28 24.22 15.75 48.37
N SER A 29 24.95 15.16 47.44
CA SER A 29 24.67 15.19 46.04
C SER A 29 23.24 14.61 45.81
N ALA A 30 22.29 15.49 45.59
CA ALA A 30 21.04 15.11 45.02
C ALA A 30 21.29 14.52 43.62
N PRO A 31 20.67 13.38 43.23
CA PRO A 31 20.73 12.95 41.87
C PRO A 31 19.99 14.00 41.04
N GLU A 32 20.69 14.62 40.09
CA GLU A 32 20.03 15.33 39.00
C GLU A 32 19.12 14.33 38.32
N GLY A 33 17.81 14.46 38.53
CA GLY A 33 16.82 13.78 37.74
C GLY A 33 16.99 14.24 36.31
N SER A 34 17.61 13.39 35.50
CA SER A 34 17.55 13.48 34.06
C SER A 34 16.08 13.41 33.69
N SER A 35 15.45 14.55 33.51
CA SER A 35 14.22 14.64 32.74
C SER A 35 14.62 14.22 31.34
N ALA A 36 14.42 12.96 31.00
CA ALA A 36 14.35 12.55 29.63
C ALA A 36 13.24 13.40 29.01
N VAL A 37 13.63 14.42 28.25
CA VAL A 37 12.75 15.08 27.32
C VAL A 37 12.28 13.95 26.41
N ALA A 38 11.01 13.56 26.51
CA ALA A 38 10.44 12.64 25.54
C ALA A 38 10.65 13.31 24.18
N GLU A 39 11.48 12.74 23.34
CA GLU A 39 11.65 13.22 21.97
C GLU A 39 10.25 13.20 21.34
N GLU A 40 9.82 14.37 20.88
CA GLU A 40 8.52 14.53 20.22
C GLU A 40 8.55 13.70 18.94
N ARG A 41 7.72 12.65 18.88
CA ARG A 41 7.63 11.77 17.70
C ARG A 41 7.17 12.59 16.50
N ALA A 42 7.80 12.37 15.36
CA ALA A 42 7.42 13.07 14.13
C ALA A 42 6.04 12.62 13.66
N ALA A 43 5.15 13.58 13.38
CA ALA A 43 3.84 13.28 12.81
C ALA A 43 3.97 12.87 11.34
N VAL A 44 3.34 11.75 10.95
CA VAL A 44 3.35 11.19 9.60
C VAL A 44 1.94 10.81 9.19
N ARG A 45 1.39 11.48 8.16
CA ARG A 45 0.06 11.19 7.63
C ARG A 45 0.17 10.22 6.47
N VAL A 46 -0.38 9.02 6.64
CA VAL A 46 -0.23 7.90 5.70
C VAL A 46 -1.56 7.55 5.06
N GLY A 47 -1.63 7.58 3.73
CA GLY A 47 -2.78 7.12 2.96
C GLY A 47 -2.61 5.70 2.44
N GLY A 48 -3.72 4.96 2.29
CA GLY A 48 -3.67 3.63 1.68
C GLY A 48 -4.98 3.22 1.03
N LEU A 49 -4.90 2.30 0.07
CA LEU A 49 -6.07 1.72 -0.59
C LEU A 49 -6.46 0.41 0.10
N LYS A 50 -7.76 0.25 0.39
CA LYS A 50 -8.31 -1.00 0.93
C LYS A 50 -8.07 -2.15 -0.04
N GLY A 51 -7.20 -3.07 0.35
CA GLY A 51 -6.72 -4.19 -0.46
C GLY A 51 -5.29 -4.55 -0.10
N PRO A 52 -4.57 -5.30 -0.95
CA PRO A 52 -3.20 -5.75 -0.67
C PRO A 52 -2.24 -4.61 -0.31
N THR A 53 -2.39 -3.44 -0.93
CA THR A 53 -1.54 -2.25 -0.67
C THR A 53 -1.65 -1.72 0.76
N ALA A 54 -2.81 -1.86 1.44
CA ALA A 54 -2.98 -1.46 2.83
C ALA A 54 -2.78 -2.61 3.82
N MET A 55 -2.94 -3.88 3.39
CA MET A 55 -2.77 -5.03 4.27
C MET A 55 -1.37 -5.09 4.89
N GLY A 56 -0.34 -4.66 4.16
CA GLY A 56 1.03 -4.60 4.66
C GLY A 56 1.26 -3.61 5.81
N MET A 57 0.31 -2.68 6.06
CA MET A 57 0.44 -1.65 7.11
C MET A 57 -0.23 -2.02 8.43
N VAL A 58 -1.06 -3.09 8.48
CA VAL A 58 -1.96 -3.30 9.63
C VAL A 58 -1.24 -3.54 10.94
N LYS A 59 -0.04 -4.15 10.91
CA LYS A 59 0.77 -4.32 12.11
C LYS A 59 1.38 -3.00 12.57
N LEU A 60 1.83 -2.16 11.65
CA LEU A 60 2.28 -0.80 11.96
C LEU A 60 1.14 0.04 12.56
N MET A 61 -0.07 -0.08 12.02
CA MET A 61 -1.26 0.60 12.58
C MET A 61 -1.59 0.13 14.01
N GLU A 62 -1.41 -1.16 14.30
CA GLU A 62 -1.59 -1.70 15.65
C GLU A 62 -0.52 -1.18 16.61
N GLU A 63 0.75 -1.18 16.21
CA GLU A 63 1.87 -0.70 17.02
C GLU A 63 1.78 0.80 17.29
N ASP A 64 1.32 1.59 16.31
CA ASP A 64 1.06 3.00 16.52
C ASP A 64 -0.08 3.25 17.53
N ALA A 65 -1.18 2.52 17.39
CA ALA A 65 -2.28 2.58 18.36
C ALA A 65 -1.84 2.17 19.79
N ALA A 66 -0.82 1.31 19.92
CA ALA A 66 -0.19 0.95 21.19
C ALA A 66 0.85 1.98 21.68
N GLY A 67 1.20 2.98 20.86
CA GLY A 67 2.19 4.02 21.18
C GLY A 67 3.63 3.52 21.18
N THR A 68 3.94 2.46 20.44
CA THR A 68 5.27 1.81 20.40
C THR A 68 6.11 2.16 19.19
N THR A 69 5.56 2.93 18.25
CA THR A 69 6.23 3.38 17.02
C THR A 69 7.20 4.56 17.26
N ALA A 70 8.19 4.70 16.40
CA ALA A 70 9.14 5.82 16.44
C ALA A 70 8.52 7.14 15.95
N ASN A 71 7.54 7.07 15.05
CA ASN A 71 6.76 8.20 14.60
C ASN A 71 5.36 8.18 15.23
N ASP A 72 4.60 9.26 15.07
CA ASP A 72 3.18 9.39 15.40
C ASP A 72 2.38 9.37 14.11
N TYR A 73 1.63 8.30 13.85
CA TYR A 73 1.00 8.08 12.56
C TYR A 73 -0.49 8.44 12.56
N GLU A 74 -0.92 9.05 11.46
CA GLU A 74 -2.35 9.21 11.15
C GLU A 74 -2.66 8.45 9.86
N PHE A 75 -3.48 7.40 9.93
CA PHE A 75 -3.81 6.56 8.78
C PHE A 75 -5.16 6.92 8.16
N THR A 76 -5.17 7.08 6.84
CA THR A 76 -6.39 7.26 6.03
C THR A 76 -6.52 6.14 5.02
N LEU A 77 -7.54 5.27 5.16
CA LEU A 77 -7.83 4.19 4.23
C LEU A 77 -9.03 4.52 3.34
N ALA A 78 -8.82 4.44 2.02
CA ALA A 78 -9.85 4.75 1.02
C ALA A 78 -10.14 3.56 0.10
N GLY A 79 -11.28 3.63 -0.61
CA GLY A 79 -11.68 2.62 -1.58
C GLY A 79 -11.01 2.78 -2.94
N SER A 80 -10.55 3.98 -3.27
CA SER A 80 -10.00 4.29 -4.58
C SER A 80 -8.81 5.27 -4.52
N ALA A 81 -7.96 5.24 -5.56
CA ALA A 81 -6.86 6.19 -5.70
C ALA A 81 -7.35 7.63 -5.92
N ASP A 82 -8.55 7.82 -6.46
CA ASP A 82 -9.14 9.15 -6.66
C ASP A 82 -9.47 9.86 -5.36
N GLU A 83 -9.62 9.13 -4.25
CA GLU A 83 -9.79 9.68 -2.91
C GLU A 83 -8.44 10.07 -2.28
N ILE A 84 -7.39 9.25 -2.48
CA ILE A 84 -6.06 9.44 -1.88
C ILE A 84 -5.20 10.46 -2.63
N ASN A 85 -5.19 10.42 -3.97
CA ASN A 85 -4.29 11.25 -4.78
C ASN A 85 -4.46 12.77 -4.52
N PRO A 86 -5.70 13.32 -4.41
CA PRO A 86 -5.87 14.75 -4.11
C PRO A 86 -5.33 15.14 -2.73
N LEU A 87 -5.41 14.26 -1.73
CA LEU A 87 -4.92 14.51 -0.37
C LEU A 87 -3.38 14.60 -0.37
N LEU A 88 -2.71 13.71 -1.09
CA LEU A 88 -1.25 13.75 -1.23
C LEU A 88 -0.80 15.02 -1.96
N ILE A 89 -1.45 15.37 -3.09
CA ILE A 89 -1.12 16.57 -3.89
C ILE A 89 -1.31 17.87 -3.08
N LYS A 90 -2.34 17.94 -2.22
CA LYS A 90 -2.62 19.09 -1.37
C LYS A 90 -1.73 19.17 -0.12
N GLY A 91 -0.97 18.11 0.18
CA GLY A 91 -0.18 18.03 1.39
C GLY A 91 -1.00 17.68 2.64
N GLU A 92 -2.17 17.09 2.46
CA GLU A 92 -2.98 16.54 3.54
C GLU A 92 -2.50 15.14 3.95
N LEU A 93 -1.74 14.45 3.08
CA LEU A 93 -0.96 13.25 3.35
C LEU A 93 0.51 13.50 3.06
N ASP A 94 1.39 12.80 3.75
CA ASP A 94 2.84 12.85 3.57
C ASP A 94 3.35 11.64 2.78
N ILE A 95 2.79 10.46 3.08
CA ILE A 95 3.07 9.18 2.42
C ILE A 95 1.75 8.57 1.94
N ALA A 96 1.79 7.88 0.82
CA ALA A 96 0.62 7.14 0.34
C ALA A 96 1.00 5.82 -0.35
N ALA A 97 0.17 4.78 -0.13
CA ALA A 97 0.20 3.54 -0.92
C ALA A 97 -0.76 3.67 -2.10
N VAL A 98 -0.22 3.67 -3.30
CA VAL A 98 -0.96 3.88 -4.56
C VAL A 98 -0.58 2.81 -5.59
N PRO A 99 -1.36 2.60 -6.66
CA PRO A 99 -0.89 1.78 -7.78
C PRO A 99 0.44 2.28 -8.35
N THR A 100 1.33 1.37 -8.74
CA THR A 100 2.68 1.74 -9.19
C THR A 100 2.67 2.70 -10.38
N ASN A 101 1.78 2.50 -11.35
CA ASN A 101 1.64 3.42 -12.48
C ASN A 101 1.11 4.79 -12.05
N VAL A 102 0.24 4.83 -11.03
CA VAL A 102 -0.29 6.08 -10.47
C VAL A 102 0.82 6.88 -9.77
N ALA A 103 1.80 6.20 -9.15
CA ALA A 103 2.98 6.88 -8.59
C ALA A 103 3.72 7.70 -9.67
N SER A 104 3.93 7.13 -10.85
CA SER A 104 4.51 7.85 -12.01
C SER A 104 3.61 9.01 -12.51
N VAL A 105 2.29 8.78 -12.55
CA VAL A 105 1.33 9.85 -12.91
C VAL A 105 1.39 11.00 -11.90
N LEU A 106 1.49 10.70 -10.60
CA LEU A 106 1.62 11.70 -9.54
C LEU A 106 2.92 12.48 -9.68
N TYR A 107 4.06 11.80 -9.92
CA TYR A 107 5.34 12.45 -10.18
C TYR A 107 5.22 13.46 -11.33
N ASN A 108 4.67 13.06 -12.47
CA ASN A 108 4.51 13.94 -13.63
C ASN A 108 3.54 15.10 -13.36
N LYS A 109 2.41 14.84 -12.71
CA LYS A 109 1.41 15.89 -12.38
C LYS A 109 1.90 16.90 -11.35
N THR A 110 2.81 16.49 -10.48
CA THR A 110 3.39 17.36 -9.44
C THR A 110 4.75 17.93 -9.84
N GLU A 111 5.16 17.76 -11.09
CA GLU A 111 6.45 18.26 -11.60
C GLU A 111 7.63 17.75 -10.76
N GLY A 112 7.60 16.46 -10.36
CA GLY A 112 8.65 15.82 -9.60
C GLY A 112 8.59 16.02 -8.08
N GLN A 113 7.44 16.44 -7.53
CA GLN A 113 7.27 16.66 -6.08
C GLN A 113 6.83 15.38 -5.31
N VAL A 114 6.82 14.22 -5.98
CA VAL A 114 6.50 12.92 -5.38
C VAL A 114 7.60 11.93 -5.72
N GLU A 115 8.08 11.17 -4.74
CA GLU A 115 9.10 10.14 -4.90
C GLU A 115 8.53 8.77 -4.50
N ILE A 116 9.00 7.69 -5.12
CA ILE A 116 8.66 6.32 -4.75
C ILE A 116 9.63 5.83 -3.67
N LEU A 117 9.09 5.38 -2.53
CA LEU A 117 9.86 4.88 -1.38
C LEU A 117 10.12 3.38 -1.46
N ALA A 118 9.10 2.63 -1.87
CA ALA A 118 9.14 1.18 -1.96
C ALA A 118 8.08 0.65 -2.91
N LEU A 119 8.30 -0.53 -3.49
CA LEU A 119 7.23 -1.37 -3.99
C LEU A 119 6.64 -2.14 -2.80
N ASN A 120 5.33 -2.08 -2.65
CA ASN A 120 4.64 -2.69 -1.51
C ASN A 120 3.73 -3.86 -1.88
N THR A 121 3.45 -4.05 -3.16
CA THR A 121 2.63 -5.15 -3.68
C THR A 121 3.11 -5.51 -5.08
N LEU A 122 3.51 -6.75 -5.29
CA LEU A 122 3.78 -7.29 -6.62
C LEU A 122 2.49 -7.75 -7.29
N GLY A 123 2.58 -8.49 -8.39
CA GLY A 123 1.43 -8.94 -9.14
C GLY A 123 0.45 -9.77 -8.29
N VAL A 124 -0.82 -9.41 -8.34
CA VAL A 124 -1.93 -10.10 -7.66
C VAL A 124 -3.01 -10.53 -8.63
N LEU A 125 -2.68 -10.57 -9.93
CA LEU A 125 -3.61 -10.90 -11.00
C LEU A 125 -3.51 -12.38 -11.36
N TYR A 126 -4.66 -13.00 -11.52
CA TYR A 126 -4.77 -14.42 -11.86
C TYR A 126 -5.76 -14.62 -12.99
N VAL A 127 -5.45 -15.55 -13.90
CA VAL A 127 -6.47 -16.13 -14.76
C VAL A 127 -7.19 -17.20 -13.96
N VAL A 128 -8.50 -17.05 -13.80
CA VAL A 128 -9.36 -18.03 -13.15
C VAL A 128 -10.34 -18.62 -14.15
N GLU A 129 -10.60 -19.91 -14.02
CA GLU A 129 -11.37 -20.69 -14.96
C GLU A 129 -12.42 -21.54 -14.24
N ASN A 130 -13.65 -21.56 -14.74
CA ASN A 130 -14.66 -22.53 -14.40
C ASN A 130 -14.52 -23.72 -15.39
N GLY A 131 -13.66 -24.66 -15.05
CA GLY A 131 -13.25 -25.76 -15.93
C GLY A 131 -11.78 -26.15 -15.75
N ASN A 132 -11.21 -26.78 -16.76
CA ASN A 132 -9.81 -27.25 -16.75
C ASN A 132 -9.19 -27.29 -18.16
N THR A 133 -9.37 -26.23 -18.95
CA THR A 133 -8.89 -26.15 -20.33
C THR A 133 -7.64 -25.31 -20.49
N ILE A 134 -7.35 -24.40 -19.54
CA ILE A 134 -6.21 -23.49 -19.59
C ILE A 134 -5.07 -24.07 -18.74
N GLN A 135 -3.96 -24.41 -19.37
CA GLN A 135 -2.73 -24.88 -18.72
C GLN A 135 -1.54 -23.96 -19.03
N SER A 136 -1.64 -23.12 -20.07
CA SER A 136 -0.64 -22.18 -20.52
C SER A 136 -1.29 -20.93 -21.11
N VAL A 137 -0.51 -19.89 -21.38
CA VAL A 137 -1.00 -18.65 -22.02
C VAL A 137 -1.51 -18.94 -23.44
N GLU A 138 -0.90 -19.88 -24.17
CA GLU A 138 -1.28 -20.25 -25.52
C GLU A 138 -2.70 -20.85 -25.59
N ASP A 139 -3.18 -21.50 -24.53
CA ASP A 139 -4.53 -22.07 -24.45
C ASP A 139 -5.64 -21.00 -24.45
N LEU A 140 -5.27 -19.73 -24.25
CA LEU A 140 -6.18 -18.58 -24.37
C LEU A 140 -6.57 -18.28 -25.81
N ARG A 141 -5.86 -18.82 -26.81
CA ARG A 141 -6.17 -18.60 -28.23
C ARG A 141 -7.60 -19.02 -28.57
N GLY A 142 -8.32 -18.09 -29.19
CA GLY A 142 -9.73 -18.29 -29.57
C GLY A 142 -10.73 -18.22 -28.41
N LYS A 143 -10.27 -17.92 -27.20
CA LYS A 143 -11.13 -17.78 -26.01
C LYS A 143 -11.63 -16.34 -25.84
N THR A 144 -12.74 -16.22 -25.11
CA THR A 144 -13.17 -14.96 -24.52
C THR A 144 -12.79 -14.97 -23.05
N ILE A 145 -12.02 -13.98 -22.62
CA ILE A 145 -11.64 -13.76 -21.23
C ILE A 145 -12.25 -12.46 -20.72
N TYR A 146 -12.90 -12.51 -19.59
CA TYR A 146 -13.40 -11.33 -18.92
C TYR A 146 -12.31 -10.70 -18.05
N SER A 147 -12.26 -9.36 -17.99
CA SER A 147 -11.29 -8.63 -17.17
C SER A 147 -11.94 -7.39 -16.56
N THR A 148 -11.19 -6.68 -15.77
CA THR A 148 -11.51 -5.37 -15.23
C THR A 148 -10.32 -4.44 -15.41
N GLY A 149 -10.49 -3.15 -15.09
CA GLY A 149 -9.38 -2.20 -15.14
C GLY A 149 -8.91 -1.88 -16.57
N LYS A 150 -9.86 -1.67 -17.50
CA LYS A 150 -9.55 -1.16 -18.83
C LYS A 150 -8.83 0.20 -18.71
N GLY A 151 -7.71 0.37 -19.40
CA GLY A 151 -6.85 1.55 -19.30
C GLY A 151 -5.96 1.58 -18.05
N ALA A 152 -5.88 0.47 -17.31
CA ALA A 152 -5.08 0.34 -16.08
C ALA A 152 -4.19 -0.93 -16.13
N THR A 153 -3.42 -1.16 -15.07
CA THR A 153 -2.45 -2.27 -14.97
C THR A 153 -2.98 -3.63 -15.43
N PRO A 154 -4.21 -4.08 -15.08
CA PRO A 154 -4.70 -5.39 -15.52
C PRO A 154 -4.72 -5.56 -17.03
N GLU A 155 -5.16 -4.53 -17.78
CA GLU A 155 -5.17 -4.57 -19.25
C GLU A 155 -3.76 -4.64 -19.81
N TYR A 156 -2.86 -3.77 -19.34
CA TYR A 156 -1.50 -3.70 -19.88
C TYR A 156 -0.70 -4.97 -19.56
N ALA A 157 -0.82 -5.49 -18.35
CA ALA A 157 -0.15 -6.73 -17.95
C ALA A 157 -0.63 -7.93 -18.78
N LEU A 158 -1.95 -8.10 -18.94
CA LEU A 158 -2.50 -9.15 -19.78
C LEU A 158 -2.04 -9.03 -21.23
N ASN A 159 -2.16 -7.83 -21.81
CA ASN A 159 -1.78 -7.58 -23.21
C ASN A 159 -0.28 -7.81 -23.45
N TYR A 160 0.57 -7.42 -22.51
CA TYR A 160 2.01 -7.68 -22.58
C TYR A 160 2.31 -9.18 -22.57
N ILE A 161 1.77 -9.92 -21.58
CA ILE A 161 1.97 -11.37 -21.49
C ILE A 161 1.45 -12.09 -22.75
N LEU A 162 0.27 -11.71 -23.25
CA LEU A 162 -0.27 -12.25 -24.51
C LEU A 162 0.69 -11.98 -25.67
N GLY A 163 1.15 -10.74 -25.82
CA GLY A 163 2.03 -10.33 -26.91
C GLY A 163 3.35 -11.08 -26.95
N GLU A 164 4.00 -11.25 -25.78
CA GLU A 164 5.25 -12.01 -25.66
C GLU A 164 5.05 -13.53 -25.92
N ASN A 165 3.82 -14.04 -25.78
CA ASN A 165 3.45 -15.41 -26.18
C ASN A 165 2.84 -15.50 -27.59
N GLY A 166 3.00 -14.48 -28.44
CA GLY A 166 2.53 -14.49 -29.82
C GLY A 166 1.00 -14.47 -29.97
N LEU A 167 0.31 -13.89 -29.02
CA LEU A 167 -1.14 -13.68 -29.03
C LEU A 167 -1.48 -12.20 -29.05
N ALA A 168 -2.49 -11.81 -29.81
CA ALA A 168 -2.97 -10.43 -29.85
C ALA A 168 -4.34 -10.32 -29.21
N ALA A 169 -4.46 -9.47 -28.18
CA ALA A 169 -5.74 -9.13 -27.58
C ALA A 169 -6.65 -8.45 -28.63
N GLY A 170 -7.91 -8.85 -28.66
CA GLY A 170 -8.92 -8.40 -29.64
C GLY A 170 -8.86 -9.13 -30.98
N THR A 171 -7.84 -9.95 -31.24
CA THR A 171 -7.71 -10.76 -32.48
C THR A 171 -7.64 -12.24 -32.15
N ASP A 172 -6.59 -12.66 -31.42
CA ASP A 172 -6.40 -14.04 -31.01
C ASP A 172 -7.17 -14.39 -29.73
N VAL A 173 -7.30 -13.41 -28.82
CA VAL A 173 -8.02 -13.52 -27.57
C VAL A 173 -9.02 -12.38 -27.46
N THR A 174 -10.30 -12.70 -27.30
CA THR A 174 -11.32 -11.67 -27.06
C THR A 174 -11.25 -11.27 -25.58
N VAL A 175 -11.05 -9.97 -25.29
CA VAL A 175 -11.05 -9.46 -23.92
C VAL A 175 -12.27 -8.58 -23.70
N GLU A 176 -13.18 -8.99 -22.79
CA GLU A 176 -14.36 -8.23 -22.39
C GLU A 176 -14.15 -7.62 -21.01
N TYR A 177 -14.38 -6.31 -20.87
CA TYR A 177 -14.17 -5.58 -19.62
C TYR A 177 -15.47 -5.37 -18.87
N LYS A 178 -15.44 -5.65 -17.54
CA LYS A 178 -16.44 -5.26 -16.57
C LYS A 178 -15.96 -4.03 -15.81
N SER A 179 -16.90 -3.26 -15.27
CA SER A 179 -16.57 -2.02 -14.57
C SER A 179 -15.92 -2.28 -13.21
N GLU A 180 -16.39 -3.31 -12.49
CA GLU A 180 -16.01 -3.59 -11.12
C GLU A 180 -15.50 -5.03 -10.94
N HIS A 181 -14.47 -5.21 -10.11
CA HIS A 181 -13.97 -6.54 -9.72
C HIS A 181 -15.06 -7.38 -9.05
N SER A 182 -15.88 -6.77 -8.21
CA SER A 182 -16.98 -7.42 -7.49
C SER A 182 -18.08 -7.94 -8.43
N GLU A 183 -18.37 -7.22 -9.50
CA GLU A 183 -19.29 -7.65 -10.55
C GLU A 183 -18.76 -8.91 -11.23
N LEU A 184 -17.51 -8.86 -11.72
CA LEU A 184 -16.89 -9.99 -12.41
C LEU A 184 -16.75 -11.21 -11.51
N ALA A 185 -16.36 -11.01 -10.25
CA ALA A 185 -16.27 -12.08 -9.25
C ALA A 185 -17.66 -12.74 -9.02
N SER A 186 -18.73 -11.95 -9.02
CA SER A 186 -20.10 -12.46 -8.86
C SER A 186 -20.54 -13.27 -10.07
N LEU A 187 -20.20 -12.85 -11.29
CA LEU A 187 -20.50 -13.60 -12.52
C LEU A 187 -19.79 -14.95 -12.54
N LEU A 188 -18.51 -15.01 -12.20
CA LEU A 188 -17.74 -16.25 -12.07
C LEU A 188 -18.31 -17.17 -11.00
N ALA A 189 -18.60 -16.64 -9.82
CA ALA A 189 -19.17 -17.41 -8.71
C ALA A 189 -20.54 -18.01 -9.07
N ALA A 190 -21.32 -17.33 -9.93
CA ALA A 190 -22.60 -17.79 -10.42
C ALA A 190 -22.53 -18.70 -11.66
N GLY A 191 -21.34 -19.01 -12.20
CA GLY A 191 -21.17 -19.77 -13.44
C GLY A 191 -21.68 -19.05 -14.70
N GLN A 192 -21.73 -17.71 -14.67
CA GLN A 192 -22.14 -16.87 -15.80
C GLN A 192 -20.94 -16.32 -16.60
N ALA A 193 -19.73 -16.58 -16.13
CA ALA A 193 -18.48 -16.37 -16.83
C ALA A 193 -17.59 -17.58 -16.55
N ASP A 194 -16.91 -18.09 -17.59
CA ASP A 194 -16.09 -19.30 -17.48
C ASP A 194 -14.59 -18.98 -17.32
N LEU A 195 -14.14 -17.81 -17.80
CA LEU A 195 -12.73 -17.44 -17.84
C LEU A 195 -12.57 -15.95 -17.54
N ALA A 196 -11.75 -15.60 -16.56
CA ALA A 196 -11.55 -14.21 -16.18
C ALA A 196 -10.15 -13.92 -15.65
N VAL A 197 -9.73 -12.65 -15.79
CA VAL A 197 -8.61 -12.08 -15.01
C VAL A 197 -9.18 -11.33 -13.82
N LEU A 198 -8.80 -11.76 -12.62
CA LEU A 198 -9.20 -11.13 -11.36
C LEU A 198 -7.99 -10.91 -10.44
N PRO A 199 -7.99 -9.84 -9.63
CA PRO A 199 -7.02 -9.66 -8.57
C PRO A 199 -7.44 -10.39 -7.28
N GLN A 200 -6.47 -10.64 -6.38
CA GLN A 200 -6.76 -10.87 -4.98
C GLN A 200 -7.34 -9.59 -4.33
N PRO A 201 -8.25 -9.72 -3.37
CA PRO A 201 -8.83 -10.93 -2.76
C PRO A 201 -10.08 -11.48 -3.50
N PHE A 202 -10.43 -10.95 -4.67
CA PHE A 202 -11.64 -11.38 -5.41
C PHE A 202 -11.54 -12.83 -5.89
N VAL A 203 -10.34 -13.26 -6.30
CA VAL A 203 -10.07 -14.67 -6.63
C VAL A 203 -10.46 -15.58 -5.47
N THR A 204 -9.93 -15.32 -4.27
CA THR A 204 -10.25 -16.06 -3.06
C THR A 204 -11.75 -16.09 -2.77
N SER A 205 -12.42 -14.94 -2.95
CA SER A 205 -13.87 -14.84 -2.74
C SER A 205 -14.68 -15.68 -3.74
N VAL A 206 -14.22 -15.83 -4.98
CA VAL A 206 -14.83 -16.69 -6.00
C VAL A 206 -14.63 -18.16 -5.66
N LEU A 207 -13.39 -18.55 -5.38
CA LEU A 207 -13.05 -19.95 -5.03
C LEU A 207 -13.82 -20.45 -3.81
N ALA A 208 -14.07 -19.58 -2.82
CA ALA A 208 -14.85 -19.93 -1.65
C ALA A 208 -16.36 -20.15 -1.97
N LYS A 209 -16.89 -19.53 -3.03
CA LYS A 209 -18.31 -19.59 -3.42
C LYS A 209 -18.58 -20.63 -4.49
N ASN A 210 -17.63 -20.91 -5.36
CA ASN A 210 -17.76 -21.84 -6.46
C ASN A 210 -16.52 -22.76 -6.52
N PRO A 211 -16.62 -24.02 -6.02
CA PRO A 211 -15.52 -24.96 -5.98
C PRO A 211 -15.12 -25.50 -7.36
N ASP A 212 -15.91 -25.29 -8.41
CA ASP A 212 -15.59 -25.68 -9.77
C ASP A 212 -14.64 -24.69 -10.46
N VAL A 213 -14.47 -23.49 -9.88
CA VAL A 213 -13.51 -22.48 -10.34
C VAL A 213 -12.13 -22.77 -9.76
N ARG A 214 -11.11 -22.64 -10.59
CA ARG A 214 -9.70 -22.78 -10.20
C ARG A 214 -8.86 -21.58 -10.66
N ILE A 215 -7.72 -21.39 -10.03
CA ILE A 215 -6.65 -20.57 -10.61
C ILE A 215 -6.04 -21.38 -11.75
N ALA A 216 -6.10 -20.83 -12.97
CA ALA A 216 -5.50 -21.42 -14.15
C ALA A 216 -4.07 -20.92 -14.38
N LEU A 217 -3.84 -19.58 -14.31
CA LEU A 217 -2.52 -18.97 -14.47
C LEU A 217 -2.30 -17.90 -13.39
N ASN A 218 -1.07 -17.81 -12.91
CA ASN A 218 -0.58 -16.71 -12.08
C ASN A 218 0.13 -15.69 -12.99
N LEU A 219 -0.45 -14.52 -13.21
CA LEU A 219 0.12 -13.55 -14.15
C LEU A 219 1.47 -12.97 -13.68
N THR A 220 1.81 -13.08 -12.40
CA THR A 220 3.16 -12.73 -11.91
C THR A 220 4.19 -13.73 -12.42
N GLU A 221 3.88 -15.02 -12.34
CA GLU A 221 4.76 -16.08 -12.86
C GLU A 221 4.88 -16.03 -14.40
N GLU A 222 3.76 -15.73 -15.09
CA GLU A 222 3.77 -15.59 -16.54
C GLU A 222 4.57 -14.34 -16.98
N TRP A 223 4.50 -13.24 -16.21
CA TRP A 223 5.33 -12.05 -16.42
C TRP A 223 6.82 -12.37 -16.26
N ASP A 224 7.20 -13.04 -15.18
CA ASP A 224 8.59 -13.40 -14.90
C ASP A 224 9.19 -14.33 -15.97
N LYS A 225 8.36 -15.13 -16.68
CA LYS A 225 8.82 -15.99 -17.79
C LYS A 225 9.19 -15.22 -19.05
N VAL A 226 8.59 -14.03 -19.27
CA VAL A 226 8.73 -13.25 -20.50
C VAL A 226 9.56 -11.98 -20.33
N THR A 227 10.05 -11.70 -19.11
CA THR A 227 10.93 -10.55 -18.84
C THR A 227 12.33 -11.01 -18.44
N GLU A 228 13.37 -10.41 -19.06
CA GLU A 228 14.77 -10.75 -18.80
C GLU A 228 15.53 -9.62 -18.09
N ASP A 229 14.94 -8.43 -18.00
CA ASP A 229 15.57 -7.19 -17.52
C ASP A 229 15.44 -6.94 -16.00
N GLY A 230 14.90 -7.91 -15.26
CA GLY A 230 14.63 -7.79 -13.82
C GLY A 230 13.37 -7.00 -13.49
N SER A 231 12.59 -6.58 -14.49
CA SER A 231 11.28 -5.97 -14.25
C SER A 231 10.34 -6.95 -13.54
N LYS A 232 9.48 -6.42 -12.68
CA LYS A 232 8.48 -7.20 -11.97
C LYS A 232 7.08 -6.68 -12.29
N LEU A 233 6.10 -7.59 -12.35
CA LEU A 233 4.70 -7.15 -12.35
C LEU A 233 4.40 -6.52 -11.00
N THR A 234 4.29 -5.18 -10.97
CA THR A 234 4.06 -4.42 -9.75
C THR A 234 2.66 -3.84 -9.73
N MET A 235 1.99 -3.94 -8.58
CA MET A 235 0.62 -3.43 -8.41
C MET A 235 0.56 -2.24 -7.48
N GLY A 236 1.44 -2.17 -6.49
CA GLY A 236 1.43 -1.13 -5.49
C GLY A 236 2.81 -0.58 -5.14
N ALA A 237 2.84 0.70 -4.81
CA ALA A 237 4.01 1.42 -4.38
C ALA A 237 3.67 2.35 -3.21
N LEU A 238 4.64 2.55 -2.33
CA LEU A 238 4.63 3.65 -1.36
C LEU A 238 5.28 4.86 -2.01
N VAL A 239 4.60 5.98 -1.94
CA VAL A 239 5.13 7.26 -2.40
C VAL A 239 5.18 8.26 -1.26
N VAL A 240 6.11 9.20 -1.32
CA VAL A 240 6.26 10.28 -0.35
C VAL A 240 6.27 11.62 -1.06
N ARG A 241 5.79 12.65 -0.42
CA ARG A 241 6.02 14.02 -0.87
C ARG A 241 7.48 14.38 -0.67
N LYS A 242 8.08 14.95 -1.70
CA LYS A 242 9.51 15.30 -1.69
C LYS A 242 9.86 16.32 -0.61
N ASP A 243 9.06 17.37 -0.44
CA ASP A 243 9.25 18.39 0.60
C ASP A 243 9.18 17.81 2.02
N TYR A 244 8.34 16.77 2.23
CA TYR A 244 8.27 16.07 3.49
C TYR A 244 9.52 15.20 3.71
N ALA A 245 9.96 14.44 2.70
CA ALA A 245 11.14 13.59 2.79
C ALA A 245 12.42 14.40 3.07
N GLU A 246 12.58 15.55 2.39
CA GLU A 246 13.71 16.44 2.60
C GLU A 246 13.72 17.09 3.99
N SER A 247 12.54 17.43 4.52
CA SER A 247 12.40 18.09 5.83
C SER A 247 12.43 17.10 7.00
N ASN A 248 12.04 15.84 6.78
CA ASN A 248 11.86 14.80 7.82
C ASN A 248 12.53 13.46 7.43
N PRO A 249 13.83 13.45 7.07
CA PRO A 249 14.49 12.24 6.55
C PRO A 249 14.52 11.10 7.57
N GLU A 250 14.59 11.41 8.85
CA GLU A 250 14.55 10.40 9.92
C GLU A 250 13.15 9.77 10.05
N ALA A 251 12.09 10.57 9.94
CA ALA A 251 10.73 10.04 9.95
C ALA A 251 10.46 9.09 8.78
N VAL A 252 10.99 9.39 7.59
CA VAL A 252 10.89 8.51 6.42
C VAL A 252 11.67 7.20 6.63
N ARG A 253 12.88 7.25 7.19
CA ARG A 253 13.65 6.05 7.52
C ARG A 253 12.94 5.17 8.55
N ASN A 254 12.40 5.79 9.61
CA ASN A 254 11.63 5.09 10.63
C ASN A 254 10.39 4.42 10.01
N PHE A 255 9.64 5.15 9.19
CA PHE A 255 8.48 4.60 8.49
C PHE A 255 8.86 3.37 7.63
N LEU A 256 9.91 3.45 6.81
CA LEU A 256 10.33 2.32 5.97
C LEU A 256 10.73 1.10 6.80
N LYS A 257 11.44 1.30 7.91
CA LYS A 257 11.84 0.23 8.82
C LYS A 257 10.62 -0.43 9.48
N GLU A 258 9.70 0.38 10.01
CA GLU A 258 8.48 -0.10 10.69
C GLU A 258 7.52 -0.75 9.70
N TYR A 259 7.40 -0.19 8.49
CA TYR A 259 6.64 -0.79 7.40
C TYR A 259 7.22 -2.15 6.98
N GLN A 260 8.54 -2.28 6.87
CA GLN A 260 9.19 -3.56 6.57
C GLN A 260 8.89 -4.61 7.65
N ILE A 261 8.93 -4.24 8.93
CA ILE A 261 8.56 -5.13 10.04
C ILE A 261 7.09 -5.55 9.92
N SER A 262 6.20 -4.59 9.62
CA SER A 262 4.79 -4.84 9.43
C SER A 262 4.52 -5.81 8.26
N THR A 263 5.19 -5.63 7.12
CA THR A 263 5.04 -6.54 5.98
C THR A 263 5.55 -7.94 6.28
N GLN A 264 6.68 -8.07 6.97
CA GLN A 264 7.20 -9.37 7.40
C GLN A 264 6.22 -10.07 8.35
N TYR A 265 5.61 -9.33 9.28
CA TYR A 265 4.62 -9.90 10.19
C TYR A 265 3.39 -10.44 9.46
N VAL A 266 2.82 -9.67 8.54
CA VAL A 266 1.57 -10.08 7.85
C VAL A 266 1.79 -11.18 6.80
N THR A 267 3.02 -11.40 6.36
CA THR A 267 3.36 -12.46 5.39
C THR A 267 3.92 -13.74 6.04
N ASP A 268 4.15 -13.71 7.35
CA ASP A 268 4.58 -14.90 8.11
C ASP A 268 3.37 -15.82 8.38
N GLU A 269 3.46 -17.07 7.95
CA GLU A 269 2.42 -18.07 8.18
C GLU A 269 2.09 -18.27 9.66
N ALA A 270 3.07 -18.06 10.55
CA ALA A 270 2.85 -18.16 12.00
C ALA A 270 1.89 -17.09 12.54
N ASN A 271 1.79 -15.95 11.86
CA ASN A 271 0.97 -14.80 12.26
C ASN A 271 -0.34 -14.69 11.46
N LEU A 272 -0.63 -15.64 10.58
CA LEU A 272 -1.71 -15.52 9.59
C LEU A 272 -3.09 -15.23 10.21
N ASP A 273 -3.41 -15.85 11.34
CA ASP A 273 -4.68 -15.61 12.02
C ASP A 273 -4.76 -14.21 12.63
N ASP A 274 -3.69 -13.77 13.26
CA ASP A 274 -3.62 -12.44 13.88
C ASP A 274 -3.59 -11.34 12.81
N ALA A 275 -2.81 -11.53 11.74
CA ALA A 275 -2.78 -10.61 10.60
C ALA A 275 -4.15 -10.48 9.93
N ALA A 276 -4.87 -11.59 9.75
CA ALA A 276 -6.23 -11.57 9.21
C ALA A 276 -7.21 -10.82 10.12
N ALA A 277 -7.09 -11.00 11.44
CA ALA A 277 -7.91 -10.28 12.42
C ALA A 277 -7.63 -8.75 12.38
N LEU A 278 -6.37 -8.34 12.28
CA LEU A 278 -6.00 -6.92 12.12
C LEU A 278 -6.56 -6.33 10.82
N ILE A 279 -6.49 -7.05 9.70
CA ILE A 279 -7.04 -6.61 8.41
C ILE A 279 -8.55 -6.35 8.53
N GLU A 280 -9.29 -7.20 9.24
CA GLU A 280 -10.72 -6.98 9.50
C GLU A 280 -10.95 -5.82 10.48
N GLN A 281 -10.17 -5.72 11.55
CA GLN A 281 -10.24 -4.65 12.54
C GLN A 281 -10.10 -3.27 11.88
N TYR A 282 -9.18 -3.11 10.93
CA TYR A 282 -8.99 -1.86 10.18
C TYR A 282 -9.91 -1.71 8.96
N GLY A 283 -10.91 -2.59 8.81
CA GLY A 283 -11.99 -2.45 7.83
C GLY A 283 -11.53 -2.59 6.38
N ILE A 284 -10.52 -3.41 6.13
CA ILE A 284 -10.02 -3.68 4.77
C ILE A 284 -10.88 -4.77 4.12
N ILE A 285 -10.88 -5.99 4.67
CA ILE A 285 -11.76 -7.12 4.31
C ILE A 285 -12.01 -7.99 5.54
N SER A 286 -12.97 -8.93 5.46
CA SER A 286 -13.21 -9.86 6.58
C SER A 286 -12.00 -10.78 6.83
N ALA A 287 -11.79 -11.14 8.11
CA ALA A 287 -10.68 -12.02 8.51
C ALA A 287 -10.71 -13.38 7.78
N ALA A 288 -11.89 -13.94 7.56
CA ALA A 288 -12.04 -15.21 6.84
C ALA A 288 -11.51 -15.16 5.40
N VAL A 289 -11.74 -14.04 4.69
CA VAL A 289 -11.21 -13.83 3.34
C VAL A 289 -9.73 -13.47 3.40
N ALA A 290 -9.33 -12.59 4.33
CA ALA A 290 -7.93 -12.17 4.52
C ALA A 290 -7.01 -13.38 4.74
N LYS A 291 -7.38 -14.28 5.65
CA LYS A 291 -6.61 -15.49 5.96
C LYS A 291 -6.33 -16.36 4.73
N GLN A 292 -7.30 -16.49 3.84
CA GLN A 292 -7.15 -17.28 2.62
C GLN A 292 -6.42 -16.52 1.50
N ALA A 293 -6.56 -15.19 1.45
CA ALA A 293 -6.01 -14.37 0.38
C ALA A 293 -4.55 -13.95 0.62
N LEU A 294 -4.13 -13.72 1.89
CA LEU A 294 -2.81 -13.21 2.25
C LEU A 294 -1.64 -13.94 1.55
N PRO A 295 -1.60 -15.28 1.48
CA PRO A 295 -0.51 -16.00 0.80
C PRO A 295 -0.39 -15.68 -0.69
N TYR A 296 -1.43 -15.09 -1.29
CA TYR A 296 -1.49 -14.78 -2.72
C TYR A 296 -1.50 -13.27 -3.00
N CYS A 297 -1.37 -12.43 -1.96
CA CYS A 297 -1.42 -10.97 -2.09
C CYS A 297 -0.07 -10.35 -2.45
N ASN A 298 1.01 -11.14 -2.54
CA ASN A 298 2.38 -10.71 -2.89
C ASN A 298 2.78 -9.38 -2.21
N ILE A 299 2.49 -9.27 -0.89
CA ILE A 299 2.84 -8.12 -0.08
C ILE A 299 4.35 -8.14 0.15
N VAL A 300 5.01 -7.03 -0.15
CA VAL A 300 6.47 -6.88 -0.09
C VAL A 300 6.86 -5.51 0.47
N CYS A 301 8.14 -5.34 0.77
CA CYS A 301 8.78 -4.04 0.99
C CYS A 301 10.12 -4.06 0.24
N ILE A 302 10.09 -3.71 -1.04
CA ILE A 302 11.29 -3.66 -1.90
C ILE A 302 11.70 -2.19 -2.02
N THR A 303 12.93 -1.87 -1.64
CA THR A 303 13.49 -0.50 -1.59
C THR A 303 14.77 -0.39 -2.41
N GLY A 304 15.31 0.82 -2.54
CA GLY A 304 16.61 1.07 -3.15
C GLY A 304 16.68 0.68 -4.63
N GLU A 305 17.84 0.20 -5.07
CA GLU A 305 18.10 -0.13 -6.48
C GLU A 305 17.25 -1.31 -7.00
N GLU A 306 16.86 -2.26 -6.15
CA GLU A 306 15.95 -3.34 -6.53
C GLU A 306 14.56 -2.78 -6.87
N MET A 307 14.03 -1.88 -6.02
CA MET A 307 12.79 -1.16 -6.30
C MET A 307 12.88 -0.39 -7.62
N ARG A 308 13.98 0.35 -7.82
CA ARG A 308 14.20 1.14 -9.03
C ARG A 308 14.17 0.25 -10.28
N THR A 309 14.96 -0.81 -10.31
CA THR A 309 15.03 -1.73 -11.45
C THR A 309 13.66 -2.33 -11.79
N ALA A 310 12.96 -2.84 -10.76
CA ALA A 310 11.66 -3.46 -10.93
C ALA A 310 10.59 -2.47 -11.42
N ALA A 311 10.54 -1.27 -10.82
CA ALA A 311 9.56 -0.24 -11.18
C ALA A 311 9.85 0.37 -12.56
N GLU A 312 11.11 0.65 -12.90
CA GLU A 312 11.51 1.23 -14.18
C GLU A 312 11.19 0.29 -15.35
N GLY A 313 11.50 -1.01 -15.22
CA GLY A 313 11.16 -2.02 -16.20
C GLY A 313 9.65 -2.10 -16.43
N PHE A 314 8.87 -2.20 -15.36
CA PHE A 314 7.41 -2.23 -15.43
C PHE A 314 6.84 -0.96 -16.09
N LEU A 315 7.22 0.23 -15.62
CA LEU A 315 6.74 1.50 -16.16
C LEU A 315 7.12 1.68 -17.62
N SER A 316 8.30 1.19 -18.05
CA SER A 316 8.75 1.22 -19.45
C SER A 316 7.84 0.39 -20.35
N ILE A 317 7.40 -0.79 -19.90
CA ILE A 317 6.45 -1.63 -20.64
C ILE A 317 5.10 -0.91 -20.77
N LEU A 318 4.59 -0.32 -19.70
CA LEU A 318 3.35 0.43 -19.72
C LEU A 318 3.43 1.66 -20.64
N ALA A 319 4.52 2.42 -20.56
CA ALA A 319 4.74 3.62 -21.38
C ALA A 319 4.80 3.30 -22.89
N LYS A 320 5.41 2.17 -23.26
CA LYS A 320 5.42 1.69 -24.66
C LYS A 320 4.02 1.34 -25.14
N ALA A 321 3.20 0.74 -24.29
CA ALA A 321 1.82 0.38 -24.63
C ALA A 321 0.91 1.62 -24.69
N ASN A 322 1.02 2.50 -23.70
CA ASN A 322 0.27 3.76 -23.62
C ASN A 322 1.01 4.78 -22.74
N PRO A 323 1.64 5.83 -23.29
CA PRO A 323 2.35 6.83 -22.50
C PRO A 323 1.49 7.49 -21.40
N GLN A 324 0.17 7.62 -21.59
CA GLN A 324 -0.73 8.22 -20.60
C GLN A 324 -0.87 7.36 -19.34
N SER A 325 -0.60 6.06 -19.44
CA SER A 325 -0.63 5.16 -18.28
C SER A 325 0.39 5.52 -17.19
N VAL A 326 1.48 6.18 -17.59
CA VAL A 326 2.56 6.66 -16.71
C VAL A 326 2.59 8.18 -16.55
N GLY A 327 1.56 8.88 -17.05
CA GLY A 327 1.48 10.35 -16.97
C GLY A 327 2.12 11.10 -18.13
N GLY A 328 2.35 10.43 -19.28
CA GLY A 328 2.87 11.01 -20.52
C GLY A 328 4.33 10.72 -20.80
N THR A 329 5.18 10.72 -19.78
CA THR A 329 6.62 10.42 -19.87
C THR A 329 7.05 9.53 -18.70
N LEU A 330 8.10 8.75 -18.91
CA LEU A 330 8.73 8.02 -17.80
C LEU A 330 9.31 9.00 -16.78
N PRO A 331 9.26 8.70 -15.49
CA PRO A 331 9.87 9.52 -14.46
C PRO A 331 11.40 9.59 -14.62
N ALA A 332 12.00 10.70 -14.17
CA ALA A 332 13.44 10.85 -14.10
C ALA A 332 14.04 10.13 -12.86
N GLU A 333 15.37 10.10 -12.76
CA GLU A 333 16.08 9.40 -11.68
C GLU A 333 15.67 9.85 -10.27
N ASN A 334 15.36 11.13 -10.09
CA ASN A 334 14.91 11.69 -8.82
C ASN A 334 13.49 11.27 -8.41
N PHE A 335 12.83 10.42 -9.17
CA PHE A 335 11.60 9.76 -8.75
C PHE A 335 11.85 8.66 -7.71
N TYR A 336 13.02 8.04 -7.74
CA TYR A 336 13.36 6.90 -6.92
C TYR A 336 14.10 7.34 -5.65
N TYR A 337 13.49 7.15 -4.50
CA TYR A 337 14.14 7.36 -3.21
C TYR A 337 15.10 6.19 -2.94
N ILE A 338 16.40 6.44 -3.08
CA ILE A 338 17.43 5.40 -2.92
C ILE A 338 17.89 5.28 -1.46
N GLY A 339 17.55 6.28 -0.62
CA GLY A 339 17.95 6.34 0.79
C GLY A 339 19.47 6.61 0.91
N GLU A 340 19.86 7.55 1.75
CA GLU A 340 21.22 7.66 2.28
C GLU A 340 21.36 6.94 3.63
#